data_9ed3454f73b97442147a3822c6f74795
#
_entry.id   9ed3454f73b97442147a3822c6f74795
#
_cell.length_a   1.000
_cell.length_b   1.000
_cell.length_c   1.000
_cell.angle_alpha   90.00
_cell.angle_beta   90.00
_cell.angle_gamma   90.00
#
_symmetry.space_group_name_H-M   'P 1'
#
loop_
_entity.id
_entity.type
_entity.pdbx_description
1 polymer ?
#
loop_
_entity_poly.entity_id
_entity_poly.type
_entity_poly.pdbx_seq_one_letter_code
_entity_poly.pdbx_strand_id
1 'polypeptide(L)'
;ACNRDLKFRFLLERSQALGFDYLATGHYVRLQAPEGQPTDNDPGTQSSALSPQHSVLSTQSSALSPQHSAFRLFRAADAAKDQSYVLYMLQQSELARLQFPLGALTKPEVRALSRERGLITADRPESQDICFIPDNDYRRFLREEMPASIRPGPIVHSETGSVLGQHNGLPLYTVGQRRGLGLTSHEPLFVTSLDTDSNTLIVGPSEAVLRRTLHAAGVSLVSGAWPAEPFRCLAQVRAHAQAVPAQVFPEAPGSLRVEFEQPQRALTPGQAVVLYEGDEVLGGGRITRSE
;
A
#
# COMPACT_ATOMS: atom_id res chain seq x y z
N ALA A 1 2.20 10.24 -2.22
CA ALA A 1 2.94 11.49 -2.26
C ALA A 1 4.30 11.32 -1.56
N CYS A 2 4.38 11.20 -0.22
CA CYS A 2 5.66 11.23 0.52
C CYS A 2 6.71 10.23 0.01
N ASN A 3 6.39 8.96 -0.15
CA ASN A 3 7.36 7.97 -0.63
C ASN A 3 7.79 8.28 -2.06
N ARG A 4 6.85 8.48 -2.99
CA ARG A 4 7.18 8.73 -4.40
C ARG A 4 7.96 10.03 -4.59
N ASP A 5 7.43 11.15 -4.08
CA ASP A 5 7.89 12.48 -4.45
C ASP A 5 9.08 12.94 -3.59
N LEU A 6 9.09 12.65 -2.28
CA LEU A 6 10.16 13.07 -1.38
C LEU A 6 11.24 12.00 -1.20
N LYS A 7 10.87 10.77 -0.81
CA LYS A 7 11.89 9.76 -0.48
C LYS A 7 12.59 9.19 -1.71
N PHE A 8 11.84 8.83 -2.76
CA PHE A 8 12.48 8.18 -3.89
C PHE A 8 12.87 9.18 -4.97
N ARG A 9 11.96 10.02 -5.47
CA ARG A 9 12.31 10.95 -6.52
C ARG A 9 13.37 11.98 -6.06
N PHE A 10 13.06 12.78 -5.05
CA PHE A 10 13.97 13.85 -4.60
C PHE A 10 15.30 13.33 -4.07
N LEU A 11 15.28 12.30 -3.18
CA LEU A 11 16.53 11.77 -2.63
C LEU A 11 17.36 11.05 -3.68
N LEU A 12 16.74 10.37 -4.65
CA LEU A 12 17.44 9.71 -5.74
C LEU A 12 18.09 10.73 -6.68
N GLU A 13 17.35 11.77 -7.09
CA GLU A 13 17.91 12.88 -7.87
C GLU A 13 19.08 13.56 -7.13
N ARG A 14 18.96 13.76 -5.83
CA ARG A 14 20.01 14.37 -5.01
C ARG A 14 21.23 13.47 -4.86
N SER A 15 21.06 12.16 -4.64
CA SER A 15 22.19 11.22 -4.56
C SER A 15 22.98 11.18 -5.87
N GLN A 16 22.27 11.17 -7.00
CA GLN A 16 22.90 11.23 -8.33
C GLN A 16 23.68 12.53 -8.55
N ALA A 17 23.12 13.67 -8.17
CA ALA A 17 23.80 14.97 -8.26
C ALA A 17 25.05 15.03 -7.39
N LEU A 18 25.16 14.20 -6.35
CA LEU A 18 26.34 14.07 -5.49
C LEU A 18 27.32 12.99 -5.98
N GLY A 19 27.03 12.32 -7.10
CA GLY A 19 27.90 11.31 -7.71
C GLY A 19 27.74 9.90 -7.16
N PHE A 20 26.64 9.60 -6.44
CA PHE A 20 26.33 8.25 -5.98
C PHE A 20 25.56 7.46 -7.03
N ASP A 21 25.91 6.19 -7.19
CA ASP A 21 25.25 5.29 -8.14
C ASP A 21 23.95 4.73 -7.59
N TYR A 22 23.90 4.46 -6.29
CA TYR A 22 22.76 3.81 -5.62
C TYR A 22 22.30 4.57 -4.38
N LEU A 23 21.01 4.41 -4.08
CA LEU A 23 20.38 4.83 -2.84
C LEU A 23 19.89 3.60 -2.09
N ALA A 24 20.50 3.30 -0.95
CA ALA A 24 20.03 2.24 -0.06
C ALA A 24 19.00 2.77 0.94
N THR A 25 17.92 2.00 1.17
CA THR A 25 16.90 2.38 2.14
C THR A 25 16.53 1.22 3.05
N GLY A 26 16.09 1.53 4.28
CA GLY A 26 15.67 0.56 5.28
C GLY A 26 14.24 0.00 5.07
N HIS A 27 13.68 0.09 3.86
CA HIS A 27 12.37 -0.50 3.60
C HIS A 27 12.46 -2.02 3.51
N TYR A 28 11.47 -2.68 4.13
CA TYR A 28 11.32 -4.13 4.06
C TYR A 28 10.58 -4.49 2.78
N VAL A 29 11.34 -4.76 1.73
CA VAL A 29 10.89 -5.22 0.41
C VAL A 29 12.07 -5.90 -0.28
N ARG A 30 11.84 -6.92 -1.09
CA ARG A 30 12.88 -7.61 -1.85
C ARG A 30 12.91 -7.10 -3.28
N LEU A 31 14.11 -6.83 -3.78
CA LEU A 31 14.36 -6.43 -5.16
C LEU A 31 15.20 -7.51 -5.84
N GLN A 32 14.76 -7.96 -6.99
CA GLN A 32 15.49 -8.87 -7.87
C GLN A 32 15.90 -8.11 -9.14
N ALA A 33 17.19 -8.14 -9.44
CA ALA A 33 17.70 -7.58 -10.69
C ALA A 33 17.46 -8.53 -11.88
N PRO A 34 17.51 -8.01 -13.10
CA PRO A 34 17.58 -8.80 -14.32
C PRO A 34 18.72 -9.81 -14.29
N GLU A 35 18.55 -10.95 -14.97
CA GLU A 35 19.63 -11.93 -15.12
C GLU A 35 20.87 -11.28 -15.77
N GLY A 36 22.04 -11.51 -15.17
CA GLY A 36 23.32 -10.99 -15.67
C GLY A 36 23.72 -9.61 -15.13
N GLN A 37 22.89 -8.96 -14.30
CA GLN A 37 23.33 -7.79 -13.53
C GLN A 37 23.69 -8.20 -12.09
N PRO A 38 24.90 -7.87 -11.60
CA PRO A 38 25.26 -8.14 -10.21
C PRO A 38 24.35 -7.32 -9.29
N THR A 39 23.62 -7.97 -8.42
CA THR A 39 23.00 -7.32 -7.28
C THR A 39 23.96 -7.42 -6.12
N ASP A 40 24.52 -6.31 -5.67
CA ASP A 40 25.23 -6.22 -4.38
C ASP A 40 24.29 -6.43 -3.17
N ASN A 41 23.08 -6.93 -3.42
CA ASN A 41 22.07 -7.25 -2.40
C ASN A 41 22.22 -8.67 -1.83
N ASP A 42 23.21 -9.44 -2.27
CA ASP A 42 23.48 -10.76 -1.69
C ASP A 42 24.53 -10.60 -0.57
N PRO A 43 24.17 -10.68 0.73
CA PRO A 43 25.12 -10.60 1.83
C PRO A 43 25.98 -11.85 1.95
N GLY A 44 26.03 -12.69 0.94
CA GLY A 44 26.63 -14.00 1.03
C GLY A 44 27.26 -14.53 -0.24
N THR A 45 28.25 -13.83 -0.82
CA THR A 45 29.22 -14.54 -1.66
C THR A 45 30.26 -15.23 -0.76
N GLN A 46 29.81 -16.07 0.17
CA GLN A 46 30.63 -17.13 0.74
C GLN A 46 29.76 -18.31 1.15
N SER A 47 30.03 -19.44 0.45
CA SER A 47 29.77 -20.82 0.85
C SER A 47 28.38 -21.42 0.65
N SER A 48 28.28 -22.16 -0.45
CA SER A 48 27.76 -23.54 -0.61
C SER A 48 26.54 -24.00 0.20
N ALA A 49 25.56 -24.46 -0.60
CA ALA A 49 24.73 -25.64 -0.41
C ALA A 49 23.76 -25.64 0.78
N LEU A 50 22.49 -25.50 0.45
CA LEU A 50 21.41 -26.45 0.75
C LEU A 50 20.09 -25.87 0.19
N SER A 51 19.70 -26.37 -0.98
CA SER A 51 18.37 -26.14 -1.54
C SER A 51 17.39 -27.12 -0.91
N PRO A 52 16.25 -26.70 -0.38
CA PRO A 52 15.07 -27.55 -0.30
C PRO A 52 14.30 -27.45 -1.62
N GLN A 53 14.22 -28.55 -2.33
CA GLN A 53 13.33 -28.72 -3.46
C GLN A 53 11.88 -28.63 -2.96
N HIS A 54 11.19 -27.55 -3.31
CA HIS A 54 9.75 -27.52 -3.29
C HIS A 54 9.25 -27.66 -4.74
N SER A 55 8.63 -28.81 -5.00
CA SER A 55 7.91 -29.11 -6.22
C SER A 55 6.76 -28.09 -6.39
N VAL A 56 6.89 -27.25 -7.39
CA VAL A 56 5.85 -26.28 -7.78
C VAL A 56 4.97 -26.93 -8.83
N LEU A 57 3.69 -27.07 -8.48
CA LEU A 57 2.63 -27.31 -9.46
C LEU A 57 2.63 -26.15 -10.47
N SER A 58 2.83 -26.48 -11.72
CA SER A 58 2.75 -25.55 -12.85
C SER A 58 1.33 -25.03 -12.99
N THR A 59 1.08 -23.83 -12.55
CA THR A 59 -0.08 -23.02 -12.94
C THR A 59 0.32 -22.12 -14.12
N GLN A 60 -0.55 -22.07 -15.10
CA GLN A 60 -0.40 -21.39 -16.37
C GLN A 60 0.12 -19.96 -16.18
N SER A 61 1.18 -19.64 -16.91
CA SER A 61 1.84 -18.34 -17.00
C SER A 61 0.82 -17.23 -17.27
N SER A 62 0.69 -16.28 -16.35
CA SER A 62 -0.09 -15.08 -16.61
C SER A 62 0.64 -14.18 -17.60
N ALA A 63 -0.13 -13.50 -18.47
CA ALA A 63 0.35 -12.67 -19.58
C ALA A 63 1.22 -11.46 -19.15
N LEU A 64 1.52 -11.33 -17.86
CA LEU A 64 2.31 -10.23 -17.28
C LEU A 64 3.69 -10.65 -16.79
N SER A 65 4.08 -11.93 -16.90
CA SER A 65 5.43 -12.34 -16.54
C SER A 65 6.43 -11.71 -17.51
N PRO A 66 7.13 -10.64 -17.14
CA PRO A 66 8.16 -10.09 -18.02
C PRO A 66 9.32 -11.07 -18.04
N GLN A 67 9.82 -11.28 -19.22
CA GLN A 67 11.08 -11.94 -19.46
C GLN A 67 12.14 -11.42 -18.48
N HIS A 68 13.13 -12.23 -18.13
CA HIS A 68 14.23 -12.04 -17.18
C HIS A 68 15.09 -10.74 -17.33
N SER A 69 14.60 -9.76 -18.05
CA SER A 69 15.29 -8.52 -18.42
C SER A 69 14.90 -7.27 -17.60
N ALA A 70 14.02 -7.41 -16.60
CA ALA A 70 13.53 -6.28 -15.81
C ALA A 70 13.70 -6.49 -14.30
N PHE A 71 13.84 -5.40 -13.55
CA PHE A 71 13.80 -5.43 -12.09
C PHE A 71 12.43 -5.87 -11.62
N ARG A 72 12.40 -6.76 -10.63
CA ARG A 72 11.17 -7.29 -10.03
C ARG A 72 11.15 -6.95 -8.54
N LEU A 73 10.00 -6.51 -8.06
CA LEU A 73 9.79 -6.12 -6.67
C LEU A 73 8.92 -7.18 -5.97
N PHE A 74 9.32 -7.60 -4.77
CA PHE A 74 8.63 -8.66 -4.03
C PHE A 74 8.34 -8.22 -2.60
N ARG A 75 7.35 -8.84 -1.99
CA ARG A 75 7.11 -8.72 -0.55
C ARG A 75 8.38 -9.04 0.24
N ALA A 76 8.49 -8.44 1.43
CA ALA A 76 9.56 -8.77 2.36
C ALA A 76 9.49 -10.22 2.85
N ALA A 77 10.61 -10.75 3.32
CA ALA A 77 10.65 -12.04 4.02
C ALA A 77 9.88 -11.98 5.35
N ASP A 78 9.92 -10.84 6.05
CA ASP A 78 9.11 -10.57 7.23
C ASP A 78 7.75 -10.00 6.82
N ALA A 79 6.73 -10.86 6.75
CA ALA A 79 5.37 -10.47 6.36
C ALA A 79 4.76 -9.42 7.31
N ALA A 80 5.16 -9.38 8.60
CA ALA A 80 4.67 -8.41 9.56
C ALA A 80 5.27 -7.01 9.35
N LYS A 81 6.39 -6.94 8.62
CA LYS A 81 7.11 -5.70 8.30
C LYS A 81 7.08 -5.34 6.82
N ASP A 82 6.39 -6.13 6.00
CA ASP A 82 6.30 -5.89 4.57
C ASP A 82 5.80 -4.47 4.25
N GLN A 83 6.59 -3.78 3.42
CA GLN A 83 6.31 -2.42 2.97
C GLN A 83 6.10 -2.34 1.45
N SER A 84 5.92 -3.45 0.78
CA SER A 84 5.69 -3.51 -0.66
C SER A 84 4.47 -2.71 -1.08
N TYR A 85 3.41 -2.69 -0.24
CA TYR A 85 2.19 -1.91 -0.48
C TYR A 85 2.44 -0.41 -0.67
N VAL A 86 3.46 0.17 -0.05
CA VAL A 86 3.77 1.60 -0.18
C VAL A 86 4.86 1.90 -1.19
N LEU A 87 5.34 0.88 -1.92
CA LEU A 87 6.41 0.98 -2.91
C LEU A 87 5.97 0.58 -4.33
N TYR A 88 4.72 0.22 -4.51
CA TYR A 88 4.15 -0.23 -5.80
C TYR A 88 4.34 0.75 -6.96
N MET A 89 4.58 2.03 -6.66
CA MET A 89 4.72 3.08 -7.66
C MET A 89 6.14 3.18 -8.27
N LEU A 90 7.10 2.41 -7.75
CA LEU A 90 8.47 2.42 -8.26
C LEU A 90 8.53 1.81 -9.66
N GLN A 91 9.27 2.47 -10.53
CA GLN A 91 9.46 2.08 -11.92
C GLN A 91 10.87 1.54 -12.16
N GLN A 92 11.12 0.96 -13.31
CA GLN A 92 12.39 0.35 -13.69
C GLN A 92 13.59 1.29 -13.53
N SER A 93 13.44 2.56 -13.91
CA SER A 93 14.50 3.57 -13.80
C SER A 93 14.92 3.87 -12.36
N GLU A 94 13.95 3.81 -11.43
CA GLU A 94 14.19 4.01 -10.00
C GLU A 94 14.73 2.72 -9.37
N LEU A 95 14.13 1.56 -9.69
CA LEU A 95 14.53 0.26 -9.16
C LEU A 95 15.98 -0.08 -9.52
N ALA A 96 16.46 0.32 -10.71
CA ALA A 96 17.84 0.14 -11.14
C ALA A 96 18.87 0.86 -10.25
N ARG A 97 18.44 1.80 -9.42
CA ARG A 97 19.30 2.62 -8.55
C ARG A 97 18.96 2.52 -7.08
N LEU A 98 18.04 1.64 -6.71
CA LEU A 98 17.60 1.44 -5.33
C LEU A 98 18.14 0.12 -4.79
N GLN A 99 18.48 0.12 -3.50
CA GLN A 99 18.82 -1.07 -2.76
C GLN A 99 17.97 -1.19 -1.49
N PHE A 100 17.54 -2.41 -1.19
CA PHE A 100 16.71 -2.72 -0.02
C PHE A 100 17.37 -3.81 0.83
N PRO A 101 18.45 -3.50 1.55
CA PRO A 101 19.26 -4.51 2.25
C PRO A 101 18.52 -5.26 3.37
N LEU A 102 17.38 -4.75 3.82
CA LEU A 102 16.59 -5.38 4.88
C LEU A 102 15.49 -6.32 4.36
N GLY A 103 15.27 -6.39 3.06
CA GLY A 103 14.13 -7.10 2.48
C GLY A 103 14.11 -8.61 2.71
N ALA A 104 15.29 -9.24 2.83
CA ALA A 104 15.46 -10.66 3.09
C ALA A 104 15.58 -11.01 4.58
N LEU A 105 15.59 -10.01 5.47
CA LEU A 105 15.79 -10.19 6.91
C LEU A 105 14.48 -10.00 7.68
N THR A 106 14.34 -10.74 8.76
CA THR A 106 13.29 -10.50 9.76
C THR A 106 13.68 -9.35 10.70
N LYS A 107 12.70 -8.73 11.33
CA LYS A 107 12.98 -7.64 12.28
C LYS A 107 13.86 -8.04 13.46
N PRO A 108 13.71 -9.24 14.06
CA PRO A 108 14.64 -9.73 15.08
C PRO A 108 16.09 -9.83 14.58
N GLU A 109 16.31 -10.34 13.38
CA GLU A 109 17.65 -10.44 12.75
C GLU A 109 18.27 -9.04 12.55
N VAL A 110 17.49 -8.10 12.03
CA VAL A 110 17.96 -6.71 11.88
C VAL A 110 18.34 -6.10 13.22
N ARG A 111 17.59 -6.35 14.29
CA ARG A 111 17.94 -5.87 15.64
C ARG A 111 19.20 -6.54 16.17
N ALA A 112 19.38 -7.84 15.96
CA ALA A 112 20.58 -8.56 16.35
C ALA A 112 21.82 -8.00 15.64
N LEU A 113 21.77 -7.84 14.32
CA LEU A 113 22.83 -7.22 13.53
C LEU A 113 23.14 -5.78 13.96
N SER A 114 22.11 -5.01 14.32
CA SER A 114 22.30 -3.63 14.78
C SER A 114 23.03 -3.58 16.13
N ARG A 115 22.72 -4.49 17.05
CA ARG A 115 23.45 -4.60 18.34
C ARG A 115 24.88 -5.06 18.14
N GLU A 116 25.10 -6.08 17.31
CA GLU A 116 26.43 -6.58 16.97
C GLU A 116 27.33 -5.47 16.42
N ARG A 117 26.76 -4.58 15.60
CA ARG A 117 27.45 -3.43 15.01
C ARG A 117 27.50 -2.19 15.92
N GLY A 118 26.99 -2.28 17.14
CA GLY A 118 27.02 -1.19 18.10
C GLY A 118 26.17 0.03 17.70
N LEU A 119 25.13 -0.16 16.90
CA LEU A 119 24.28 0.94 16.46
C LEU A 119 23.37 1.41 17.60
N ILE A 120 23.42 2.69 17.94
CA ILE A 120 22.65 3.32 19.04
C ILE A 120 21.13 3.23 18.82
N THR A 121 20.69 2.94 17.60
CA THR A 121 19.28 2.80 17.23
C THR A 121 18.73 1.39 17.36
N ALA A 122 19.56 0.40 17.76
CA ALA A 122 19.19 -1.02 17.82
C ALA A 122 17.95 -1.28 18.68
N ASP A 123 17.84 -0.60 19.81
CA ASP A 123 16.74 -0.77 20.79
C ASP A 123 15.69 0.36 20.71
N ARG A 124 15.81 1.23 19.72
CA ARG A 124 14.84 2.31 19.55
C ARG A 124 13.45 1.75 19.21
N PRO A 125 12.37 2.26 19.86
CA PRO A 125 11.00 1.93 19.47
C PRO A 125 10.74 2.22 18.00
N GLU A 126 9.91 1.41 17.38
CA GLU A 126 9.52 1.62 15.98
C GLU A 126 8.65 2.86 15.84
N SER A 127 8.90 3.66 14.82
CA SER A 127 7.96 4.69 14.41
C SER A 127 6.78 4.00 13.74
N GLN A 128 5.67 3.90 14.45
CA GLN A 128 4.44 3.26 13.91
C GLN A 128 3.53 4.23 13.16
N ASP A 129 3.86 5.52 13.15
CA ASP A 129 2.95 6.58 12.82
C ASP A 129 3.50 7.57 11.79
N ILE A 130 2.70 8.55 11.45
CA ILE A 130 3.02 9.60 10.48
C ILE A 130 4.20 10.41 11.02
N CYS A 131 5.35 10.35 10.35
CA CYS A 131 6.63 10.89 10.83
C CYS A 131 6.64 12.41 11.13
N PHE A 132 5.66 13.16 10.65
CA PHE A 132 5.50 14.59 10.91
C PHE A 132 4.40 14.90 11.94
N ILE A 133 3.82 13.87 12.59
CA ILE A 133 2.89 14.00 13.72
C ILE A 133 3.50 13.26 14.93
N PRO A 134 4.42 13.88 15.67
CA PRO A 134 5.22 13.20 16.69
C PRO A 134 4.42 12.68 17.89
N ASP A 135 3.24 13.23 18.15
CA ASP A 135 2.32 12.84 19.22
C ASP A 135 1.22 11.85 18.76
N ASN A 136 1.24 11.43 17.49
CA ASN A 136 0.24 10.54 16.89
C ASN A 136 -1.20 11.06 16.92
N ASP A 137 -1.42 12.32 17.27
CA ASP A 137 -2.74 12.94 17.24
C ASP A 137 -2.99 13.62 15.88
N TYR A 138 -3.29 12.79 14.85
CA TYR A 138 -3.66 13.32 13.52
C TYR A 138 -4.92 14.20 13.57
N ARG A 139 -5.79 14.01 14.56
CA ARG A 139 -7.00 14.83 14.70
C ARG A 139 -6.66 16.23 15.16
N ARG A 140 -5.70 16.37 16.09
CA ARG A 140 -5.14 17.67 16.49
C ARG A 140 -4.51 18.35 15.28
N PHE A 141 -3.62 17.64 14.57
CA PHE A 141 -2.96 18.13 13.38
C PHE A 141 -3.98 18.65 12.33
N LEU A 142 -5.04 17.90 12.03
CA LEU A 142 -6.07 18.33 11.09
C LEU A 142 -6.82 19.59 11.57
N ARG A 143 -7.08 19.72 12.88
CA ARG A 143 -7.73 20.92 13.43
C ARG A 143 -6.84 22.16 13.34
N GLU A 144 -5.54 21.98 13.50
CA GLU A 144 -4.56 23.08 13.41
C GLU A 144 -4.30 23.50 11.96
N GLU A 145 -4.08 22.54 11.06
CA GLU A 145 -3.70 22.81 9.67
C GLU A 145 -4.90 23.10 8.75
N MET A 146 -6.07 22.57 9.05
CA MET A 146 -7.27 22.70 8.21
C MET A 146 -8.52 23.09 9.02
N PRO A 147 -8.49 24.14 9.84
CA PRO A 147 -9.60 24.49 10.73
C PRO A 147 -10.91 24.79 9.97
N ALA A 148 -10.82 25.35 8.80
CA ALA A 148 -11.98 25.66 7.95
C ALA A 148 -12.73 24.40 7.46
N SER A 149 -12.06 23.26 7.41
CA SER A 149 -12.64 21.98 6.98
C SER A 149 -13.26 21.18 8.13
N ILE A 150 -13.00 21.57 9.37
CA ILE A 150 -13.51 20.91 10.57
C ILE A 150 -14.80 21.61 11.01
N ARG A 151 -15.88 21.30 10.31
CA ARG A 151 -17.21 21.85 10.60
C ARG A 151 -18.16 20.74 11.02
N PRO A 152 -18.90 20.87 12.16
CA PRO A 152 -19.93 19.92 12.53
C PRO A 152 -21.01 19.83 11.47
N GLY A 153 -21.62 18.64 11.35
CA GLY A 153 -22.71 18.38 10.43
C GLY A 153 -23.51 17.13 10.84
N PRO A 154 -24.61 16.82 10.14
CA PRO A 154 -25.46 15.70 10.48
C PRO A 154 -24.81 14.36 10.19
N ILE A 155 -25.14 13.35 11.02
CA ILE A 155 -24.91 11.93 10.75
C ILE A 155 -26.25 11.35 10.33
N VAL A 156 -26.32 10.79 9.11
CA VAL A 156 -27.56 10.31 8.49
C VAL A 156 -27.46 8.82 8.23
N HIS A 157 -28.54 8.09 8.49
CA HIS A 157 -28.62 6.67 8.17
C HIS A 157 -28.84 6.44 6.68
N SER A 158 -28.04 5.58 6.06
CA SER A 158 -28.02 5.37 4.61
C SER A 158 -29.32 4.86 4.01
N GLU A 159 -30.11 4.10 4.75
CA GLU A 159 -31.35 3.47 4.26
C GLU A 159 -32.59 4.28 4.62
N THR A 160 -32.64 4.83 5.83
CA THR A 160 -33.83 5.53 6.32
C THR A 160 -33.80 7.04 6.08
N GLY A 161 -32.64 7.60 5.80
CA GLY A 161 -32.42 9.04 5.69
C GLY A 161 -32.58 9.81 7.02
N SER A 162 -32.76 9.10 8.14
CA SER A 162 -32.96 9.73 9.45
C SER A 162 -31.64 10.29 9.99
N VAL A 163 -31.75 11.46 10.63
CA VAL A 163 -30.60 12.07 11.33
C VAL A 163 -30.41 11.35 12.66
N LEU A 164 -29.25 10.72 12.85
CA LEU A 164 -28.90 9.95 14.04
C LEU A 164 -28.08 10.75 15.06
N GLY A 165 -27.49 11.86 14.65
CA GLY A 165 -26.63 12.67 15.50
C GLY A 165 -25.85 13.70 14.71
N GLN A 166 -24.75 14.19 15.31
CA GLN A 166 -23.90 15.20 14.70
C GLN A 166 -22.43 14.76 14.76
N HIS A 167 -21.69 14.93 13.67
CA HIS A 167 -20.25 14.70 13.61
C HIS A 167 -19.47 15.98 13.88
N ASN A 168 -18.20 15.82 14.26
CA ASN A 168 -17.29 16.95 14.61
C ASN A 168 -16.43 17.45 13.43
N GLY A 169 -16.75 17.08 12.20
CA GLY A 169 -16.01 17.45 10.98
C GLY A 169 -15.67 16.21 10.14
N LEU A 170 -16.08 16.22 8.86
CA LEU A 170 -15.89 15.09 7.93
C LEU A 170 -14.44 14.58 7.84
N PRO A 171 -13.39 15.40 7.82
CA PRO A 171 -11.99 14.94 7.75
C PRO A 171 -11.55 14.02 8.90
N LEU A 172 -12.30 13.99 10.00
CA LEU A 172 -12.02 13.14 11.17
C LEU A 172 -12.55 11.71 11.01
N TYR A 173 -13.26 11.42 9.91
CA TYR A 173 -13.91 10.13 9.66
C TYR A 173 -13.39 9.48 8.38
N THR A 174 -13.51 8.17 8.33
CA THR A 174 -13.06 7.37 7.18
C THR A 174 -14.12 6.32 6.82
N VAL A 175 -14.36 6.10 5.54
CA VAL A 175 -15.28 5.04 5.07
C VAL A 175 -14.88 3.69 5.66
N GLY A 176 -15.87 2.96 6.19
CA GLY A 176 -15.68 1.72 6.91
C GLY A 176 -15.38 1.88 8.42
N GLN A 177 -15.24 3.10 8.93
CA GLN A 177 -15.06 3.35 10.36
C GLN A 177 -16.32 2.95 11.14
N ARG A 178 -16.12 2.20 12.24
CA ARG A 178 -17.18 1.79 13.18
C ARG A 178 -17.11 2.54 14.51
N ARG A 179 -15.88 2.75 15.02
CA ARG A 179 -15.65 3.33 16.35
C ARG A 179 -15.56 4.85 16.29
N GLY A 180 -15.95 5.52 17.39
CA GLY A 180 -15.82 6.96 17.52
C GLY A 180 -16.81 7.78 16.72
N LEU A 181 -17.98 7.21 16.39
CA LEU A 181 -19.08 7.91 15.72
C LEU A 181 -19.91 8.75 16.71
N GLY A 182 -19.84 8.45 18.02
CA GLY A 182 -20.64 9.15 19.03
C GLY A 182 -22.14 8.81 18.99
N LEU A 183 -22.49 7.70 18.34
CA LEU A 183 -23.88 7.24 18.19
C LEU A 183 -24.16 6.09 19.17
N THR A 184 -25.39 6.10 19.70
CA THR A 184 -25.99 4.96 20.40
C THR A 184 -26.92 4.24 19.41
N SER A 185 -26.61 3.00 19.08
CA SER A 185 -27.40 2.17 18.17
C SER A 185 -27.44 0.74 18.66
N HIS A 186 -28.55 0.05 18.43
CA HIS A 186 -28.71 -1.39 18.71
C HIS A 186 -27.87 -2.25 17.77
N GLU A 187 -27.64 -1.78 16.55
CA GLU A 187 -26.83 -2.46 15.54
C GLU A 187 -25.52 -1.71 15.24
N PRO A 188 -24.45 -2.43 14.89
CA PRO A 188 -23.20 -1.79 14.51
C PRO A 188 -23.35 -0.97 13.24
N LEU A 189 -23.12 0.34 13.34
CA LEU A 189 -23.10 1.25 12.20
C LEU A 189 -21.67 1.52 11.72
N PHE A 190 -21.53 1.65 10.41
CA PHE A 190 -20.27 1.93 9.72
C PHE A 190 -20.43 3.16 8.84
N VAL A 191 -19.39 3.97 8.73
CA VAL A 191 -19.36 5.07 7.75
C VAL A 191 -19.41 4.47 6.36
N THR A 192 -20.45 4.78 5.60
CA THR A 192 -20.66 4.30 4.23
C THR A 192 -20.16 5.31 3.20
N SER A 193 -20.33 6.61 3.46
CA SER A 193 -19.82 7.69 2.63
C SER A 193 -19.68 9.01 3.40
N LEU A 194 -18.94 9.93 2.80
CA LEU A 194 -18.71 11.29 3.27
C LEU A 194 -19.23 12.22 2.16
N ASP A 195 -20.37 12.85 2.40
CA ASP A 195 -20.91 13.84 1.48
C ASP A 195 -20.33 15.23 1.83
N THR A 196 -19.37 15.66 1.02
CA THR A 196 -18.66 16.92 1.23
C THR A 196 -19.51 18.13 0.85
N ASP A 197 -20.45 17.98 -0.06
CA ASP A 197 -21.28 19.06 -0.56
C ASP A 197 -22.33 19.48 0.47
N SER A 198 -22.96 18.51 1.10
CA SER A 198 -23.93 18.72 2.19
C SER A 198 -23.30 18.71 3.59
N ASN A 199 -21.98 18.49 3.71
CA ASN A 199 -21.27 18.28 4.98
C ASN A 199 -21.94 17.19 5.85
N THR A 200 -22.32 16.06 5.24
CA THR A 200 -23.06 14.98 5.88
C THR A 200 -22.21 13.69 5.98
N LEU A 201 -22.19 13.09 7.17
CA LEU A 201 -21.63 11.77 7.40
C LEU A 201 -22.73 10.72 7.24
N ILE A 202 -22.60 9.83 6.26
CA ILE A 202 -23.58 8.78 6.01
C ILE A 202 -23.09 7.48 6.65
N VAL A 203 -23.95 6.87 7.45
CA VAL A 203 -23.66 5.62 8.16
C VAL A 203 -24.73 4.57 7.88
N GLY A 204 -24.36 3.31 7.93
CA GLY A 204 -25.27 2.20 7.67
C GLY A 204 -24.74 0.86 8.19
N PRO A 205 -25.48 -0.23 7.96
CA PRO A 205 -25.08 -1.58 8.36
C PRO A 205 -23.82 -2.04 7.67
N SER A 206 -23.27 -3.17 8.11
CA SER A 206 -21.98 -3.68 7.61
C SER A 206 -21.98 -4.02 6.13
N GLU A 207 -23.10 -4.42 5.60
CA GLU A 207 -23.35 -4.79 4.20
C GLU A 207 -23.27 -3.56 3.27
N ALA A 208 -23.68 -2.41 3.78
CA ALA A 208 -23.66 -1.15 3.03
C ALA A 208 -22.25 -0.66 2.66
N VAL A 209 -21.21 -1.21 3.29
CA VAL A 209 -19.79 -0.90 2.96
C VAL A 209 -19.10 -1.95 2.10
N LEU A 210 -19.82 -3.01 1.70
CA LEU A 210 -19.31 -4.05 0.83
C LEU A 210 -19.40 -3.61 -0.63
N ARG A 211 -18.30 -3.78 -1.37
CA ARG A 211 -18.21 -3.48 -2.81
C ARG A 211 -17.44 -4.58 -3.50
N ARG A 212 -17.80 -4.86 -4.74
CA ARG A 212 -17.14 -5.91 -5.54
C ARG A 212 -16.22 -5.34 -6.59
N THR A 213 -16.42 -4.10 -6.99
CA THR A 213 -15.66 -3.45 -8.05
C THR A 213 -15.03 -2.16 -7.55
N LEU A 214 -13.84 -1.88 -8.02
CA LEU A 214 -13.21 -0.56 -7.90
C LEU A 214 -12.60 -0.12 -9.22
N HIS A 215 -12.46 1.19 -9.38
CA HIS A 215 -11.70 1.83 -10.44
C HIS A 215 -10.50 2.53 -9.83
N ALA A 216 -9.35 2.39 -10.49
CA ALA A 216 -8.11 3.00 -10.07
C ALA A 216 -7.51 3.84 -11.20
N ALA A 217 -6.92 4.98 -10.83
CA ALA A 217 -6.21 5.85 -11.74
C ALA A 217 -4.79 6.15 -11.23
N GLY A 218 -3.95 6.72 -12.10
CA GLY A 218 -2.54 6.94 -11.83
C GLY A 218 -1.82 5.63 -11.57
N VAL A 219 -2.19 4.61 -12.33
CA VAL A 219 -1.64 3.26 -12.20
C VAL A 219 -0.20 3.25 -12.69
N SER A 220 0.68 2.69 -11.88
CA SER A 220 2.05 2.36 -12.21
C SER A 220 2.23 0.85 -12.18
N LEU A 221 2.80 0.27 -13.24
CA LEU A 221 3.18 -1.13 -13.27
C LEU A 221 4.70 -1.23 -13.14
N VAL A 222 5.16 -2.13 -12.27
CA VAL A 222 6.61 -2.31 -11.99
C VAL A 222 7.36 -2.69 -13.26
N SER A 223 6.77 -3.53 -14.12
CA SER A 223 7.33 -3.91 -15.42
C SER A 223 7.48 -2.74 -16.40
N GLY A 224 6.72 -1.65 -16.21
CA GLY A 224 6.59 -0.55 -17.16
C GLY A 224 5.72 -0.87 -18.39
N ALA A 225 5.30 -2.12 -18.56
CA ALA A 225 4.47 -2.56 -19.69
C ALA A 225 2.98 -2.50 -19.31
N TRP A 226 2.15 -1.95 -20.20
CA TRP A 226 0.71 -1.90 -20.02
C TRP A 226 0.07 -3.19 -20.55
N PRO A 227 -0.78 -3.90 -19.77
CA PRO A 227 -1.41 -5.12 -20.22
C PRO A 227 -2.45 -4.84 -21.30
N ALA A 228 -2.48 -5.67 -22.33
CA ALA A 228 -3.46 -5.57 -23.41
C ALA A 228 -4.79 -6.27 -23.07
N GLU A 229 -4.74 -7.28 -22.20
CA GLU A 229 -5.88 -8.14 -21.86
C GLU A 229 -6.14 -8.19 -20.36
N PRO A 230 -7.38 -8.52 -19.96
CA PRO A 230 -7.69 -8.78 -18.55
C PRO A 230 -6.86 -9.93 -17.98
N PHE A 231 -6.46 -9.80 -16.71
CA PHE A 231 -5.65 -10.80 -16.02
C PHE A 231 -6.11 -11.02 -14.58
N ARG A 232 -5.77 -12.17 -14.01
CA ARG A 232 -6.03 -12.50 -12.62
C ARG A 232 -4.82 -12.19 -11.75
N CYS A 233 -5.08 -11.70 -10.55
CA CYS A 233 -4.04 -11.42 -9.57
C CYS A 233 -4.61 -11.43 -8.14
N LEU A 234 -3.74 -11.17 -7.15
CA LEU A 234 -4.17 -10.79 -5.82
C LEU A 234 -4.19 -9.27 -5.71
N ALA A 235 -5.26 -8.68 -5.18
CA ALA A 235 -5.37 -7.24 -4.99
C ALA A 235 -5.48 -6.90 -3.50
N GLN A 236 -4.66 -5.95 -3.04
CA GLN A 236 -4.63 -5.45 -1.68
C GLN A 236 -5.06 -3.98 -1.67
N VAL A 237 -6.04 -3.63 -0.84
CA VAL A 237 -6.66 -2.30 -0.81
C VAL A 237 -6.33 -1.47 0.43
N ARG A 238 -5.53 -2.03 1.34
CA ARG A 238 -5.02 -1.35 2.55
C ARG A 238 -3.69 -1.96 2.97
N ALA A 239 -2.80 -1.18 3.56
CA ALA A 239 -1.45 -1.60 3.96
C ALA A 239 -1.41 -2.88 4.83
N HIS A 240 -2.39 -3.06 5.71
CA HIS A 240 -2.46 -4.21 6.63
C HIS A 240 -3.61 -5.18 6.31
N ALA A 241 -4.25 -5.05 5.13
CA ALA A 241 -5.24 -6.00 4.68
C ALA A 241 -4.58 -7.17 3.96
N GLN A 242 -5.23 -8.32 4.00
CA GLN A 242 -4.84 -9.45 3.16
C GLN A 242 -5.11 -9.13 1.69
N ALA A 243 -4.20 -9.49 0.81
CA ALA A 243 -4.44 -9.48 -0.62
C ALA A 243 -5.40 -10.63 -0.97
N VAL A 244 -6.39 -10.34 -1.82
CA VAL A 244 -7.47 -11.29 -2.16
C VAL A 244 -7.57 -11.45 -3.67
N PRO A 245 -8.09 -12.59 -4.16
CA PRO A 245 -8.24 -12.85 -5.59
C PRO A 245 -9.13 -11.81 -6.28
N ALA A 246 -8.65 -11.33 -7.42
CA ALA A 246 -9.34 -10.35 -8.24
C ALA A 246 -9.01 -10.54 -9.72
N GLN A 247 -9.90 -10.06 -10.56
CA GLN A 247 -9.67 -9.89 -11.99
C GLN A 247 -9.49 -8.41 -12.30
N VAL A 248 -8.43 -8.11 -13.05
CA VAL A 248 -8.08 -6.75 -13.46
C VAL A 248 -8.42 -6.58 -14.93
N PHE A 249 -9.08 -5.49 -15.24
CA PHE A 249 -9.44 -5.07 -16.58
C PHE A 249 -8.71 -3.78 -16.91
N PRO A 250 -7.73 -3.80 -17.81
CA PRO A 250 -7.12 -2.58 -18.30
C PRO A 250 -8.20 -1.73 -19.02
N GLU A 251 -8.25 -0.44 -18.67
CA GLU A 251 -9.12 0.52 -19.33
C GLU A 251 -8.27 1.41 -20.25
N ALA A 252 -8.12 2.69 -19.94
CA ALA A 252 -7.15 3.55 -20.62
C ALA A 252 -5.76 3.43 -19.96
N PRO A 253 -4.67 3.80 -20.64
CA PRO A 253 -3.35 3.86 -20.01
C PRO A 253 -3.37 4.65 -18.70
N GLY A 254 -2.91 4.02 -17.63
CA GLY A 254 -2.96 4.58 -16.27
C GLY A 254 -4.28 4.37 -15.53
N SER A 255 -5.23 3.61 -16.07
CA SER A 255 -6.53 3.33 -15.43
C SER A 255 -6.88 1.84 -15.50
N LEU A 256 -7.32 1.29 -14.37
CA LEU A 256 -7.74 -0.11 -14.24
C LEU A 256 -9.10 -0.19 -13.54
N ARG A 257 -9.89 -1.20 -13.92
CA ARG A 257 -11.03 -1.68 -13.17
C ARG A 257 -10.65 -3.02 -12.54
N VAL A 258 -10.94 -3.19 -11.25
CA VAL A 258 -10.62 -4.40 -10.49
C VAL A 258 -11.90 -4.97 -9.93
N GLU A 259 -12.18 -6.23 -10.26
CA GLU A 259 -13.33 -7.00 -9.76
C GLU A 259 -12.85 -8.08 -8.80
N PHE A 260 -13.34 -8.06 -7.57
CA PHE A 260 -13.01 -9.04 -6.54
C PHE A 260 -13.93 -10.27 -6.65
N GLU A 261 -13.38 -11.45 -6.45
CA GLU A 261 -14.18 -12.68 -6.38
C GLU A 261 -15.18 -12.65 -5.21
N GLN A 262 -14.81 -12.01 -4.10
CA GLN A 262 -15.67 -11.78 -2.94
C GLN A 262 -15.78 -10.28 -2.64
N PRO A 263 -16.96 -9.78 -2.22
CA PRO A 263 -17.11 -8.39 -1.86
C PRO A 263 -16.09 -7.95 -0.80
N GLN A 264 -15.48 -6.81 -1.01
CA GLN A 264 -14.48 -6.23 -0.12
C GLN A 264 -15.05 -5.06 0.66
N ARG A 265 -14.56 -4.91 1.89
CA ARG A 265 -15.03 -3.87 2.82
C ARG A 265 -14.35 -2.55 2.53
N ALA A 266 -15.18 -1.50 2.41
CA ALA A 266 -14.73 -0.11 2.40
C ALA A 266 -13.59 0.15 1.38
N LEU A 267 -13.87 -0.15 0.11
CA LEU A 267 -13.04 0.27 -1.01
C LEU A 267 -13.10 1.79 -1.13
N THR A 268 -12.14 2.47 -0.47
CA THR A 268 -12.23 3.91 -0.22
C THR A 268 -11.50 4.69 -1.30
N PRO A 269 -12.16 5.65 -1.97
CA PRO A 269 -11.48 6.60 -2.87
C PRO A 269 -10.31 7.31 -2.17
N GLY A 270 -9.21 7.48 -2.90
CA GLY A 270 -7.97 8.07 -2.39
C GLY A 270 -6.97 7.06 -1.82
N GLN A 271 -7.39 5.86 -1.42
CA GLN A 271 -6.48 4.78 -1.02
C GLN A 271 -5.84 4.10 -2.24
N ALA A 272 -4.73 3.39 -2.02
CA ALA A 272 -4.12 2.59 -3.06
C ALA A 272 -4.81 1.21 -3.19
N VAL A 273 -4.82 0.69 -4.42
CA VAL A 273 -4.92 -0.75 -4.69
C VAL A 273 -3.59 -1.21 -5.23
N VAL A 274 -3.03 -2.28 -4.65
CA VAL A 274 -1.76 -2.87 -5.06
C VAL A 274 -2.00 -4.30 -5.53
N LEU A 275 -1.43 -4.64 -6.68
CA LEU A 275 -1.64 -5.88 -7.40
C LEU A 275 -0.40 -6.77 -7.22
N TYR A 276 -0.65 -8.06 -6.97
CA TYR A 276 0.40 -9.05 -6.72
C TYR A 276 0.18 -10.32 -7.53
N GLU A 277 1.27 -10.95 -7.93
CA GLU A 277 1.31 -12.36 -8.36
C GLU A 277 2.15 -13.15 -7.36
N GLY A 278 1.49 -13.93 -6.50
CA GLY A 278 2.16 -14.49 -5.33
C GLY A 278 2.74 -13.39 -4.44
N ASP A 279 4.05 -13.37 -4.29
CA ASP A 279 4.80 -12.33 -3.54
C ASP A 279 5.26 -11.17 -4.43
N GLU A 280 5.19 -11.30 -5.76
CA GLU A 280 5.63 -10.27 -6.68
C GLU A 280 4.65 -9.10 -6.76
N VAL A 281 5.16 -7.88 -6.70
CA VAL A 281 4.40 -6.64 -6.88
C VAL A 281 4.28 -6.37 -8.38
N LEU A 282 3.09 -6.49 -8.94
CA LEU A 282 2.82 -6.14 -10.33
C LEU A 282 2.70 -4.62 -10.54
N GLY A 283 2.24 -3.92 -9.51
CA GLY A 283 2.00 -2.48 -9.55
C GLY A 283 0.77 -2.07 -8.75
N GLY A 284 0.20 -0.94 -9.07
CA GLY A 284 -1.00 -0.46 -8.40
C GLY A 284 -1.40 0.95 -8.81
N GLY A 285 -2.48 1.45 -8.21
CA GLY A 285 -3.01 2.78 -8.49
C GLY A 285 -3.81 3.34 -7.33
N ARG A 286 -4.32 4.54 -7.48
CA ARG A 286 -5.20 5.16 -6.49
C ARG A 286 -6.66 4.89 -6.84
N ILE A 287 -7.41 4.36 -5.89
CA ILE A 287 -8.85 4.13 -6.02
C ILE A 287 -9.55 5.47 -6.25
N THR A 288 -10.37 5.55 -7.28
CA THR A 288 -11.16 6.75 -7.64
C THR A 288 -12.63 6.57 -7.30
N ARG A 289 -13.17 5.36 -7.50
CA ARG A 289 -14.55 5.00 -7.14
C ARG A 289 -14.67 3.50 -6.85
N SER A 290 -15.76 3.10 -6.23
CA SER A 290 -16.11 1.69 -5.96
C SER A 290 -17.61 1.45 -6.07
N GLU A 291 -17.98 0.25 -6.51
CA GLU A 291 -19.36 -0.17 -6.79
C GLU A 291 -19.67 -1.51 -6.15
#